data_293197e4f5f3812839264c582baea4c2
#
_entry.id   293197e4f5f3812839264c582baea4c2
#
_cell.length_a   1.000
_cell.length_b   1.000
_cell.length_c   1.000
_cell.angle_alpha   90.00
_cell.angle_beta   90.00
_cell.angle_gamma   90.00
#
_symmetry.space_group_name_H-M   'P 1'
#
loop_
_entity.id
_entity.type
_entity.pdbx_description
1 polymer ?
#
loop_
_entity_poly.entity_id
_entity_poly.type
_entity_poly.pdbx_seq_one_letter_code
_entity_poly.pdbx_strand_id
1 'polypeptide(L)'
;MLVRATAIVFSLAATIAAASAQAPVERGKYLVNTILTCQNCHTPKGERGAPIYERDLSSGLEFDEPPFKVTASNITQDKETGIGNWSNADIEKALRKGERPNGVKLAAIMPFDFYEIMTPSDMSAVIAYLKSVKPVKQTVPDPVYRIALPRHIPPGAEKAFTEADMADKVKKGFYLVTIGHCMECHTPMGPKGREFDTSYGKGGFEFPGPWGKSVSRNITSHKEKGIGAWSDAEIKRAITDGVSRDGSRLKPPMGYEFYKNMTGDDLDAIVAYLRTVPPKE
;
A
#
# COMPACT_ATOMS: atom_id res chain seq x y z
N MET A 1 -1.85 47.32 35.74
CA MET A 1 -2.57 46.79 34.55
C MET A 1 -1.61 46.05 33.64
N LEU A 2 -0.99 44.95 34.13
CA LEU A 2 0.08 44.22 33.36
C LEU A 2 0.04 42.71 33.65
N VAL A 3 -1.12 42.05 33.57
CA VAL A 3 -1.23 40.61 33.84
C VAL A 3 -2.00 39.84 32.75
N ARG A 4 -2.45 40.50 31.68
CA ARG A 4 -3.27 39.82 30.64
C ARG A 4 -2.58 39.43 29.33
N ALA A 5 -1.30 39.77 29.10
CA ALA A 5 -0.62 39.51 27.83
C ALA A 5 0.06 38.12 27.76
N THR A 6 0.38 37.49 28.89
CA THR A 6 1.18 36.25 28.91
C THR A 6 0.36 34.96 28.67
N ALA A 7 -0.93 34.97 28.92
CA ALA A 7 -1.77 33.78 28.76
C ALA A 7 -2.13 33.45 27.30
N ILE A 8 -2.19 34.47 26.42
CA ILE A 8 -2.59 34.27 25.01
C ILE A 8 -1.47 33.65 24.19
N VAL A 9 -0.19 33.95 24.51
CA VAL A 9 0.97 33.41 23.75
C VAL A 9 1.15 31.91 24.02
N PHE A 10 0.91 31.43 25.24
CA PHE A 10 0.99 30.00 25.56
C PHE A 10 -0.10 29.18 24.91
N SER A 11 -1.32 29.68 24.79
CA SER A 11 -2.44 28.98 24.17
C SER A 11 -2.24 28.84 22.63
N LEU A 12 -1.69 29.86 21.98
CA LEU A 12 -1.45 29.85 20.52
C LEU A 12 -0.31 28.91 20.12
N ALA A 13 0.77 28.88 20.91
CA ALA A 13 1.91 27.97 20.67
C ALA A 13 1.52 26.50 20.87
N ALA A 14 0.68 26.18 21.86
CA ALA A 14 0.20 24.82 22.08
C ALA A 14 -0.73 24.33 20.96
N THR A 15 -1.59 25.20 20.42
CA THR A 15 -2.48 24.84 19.29
C THR A 15 -1.73 24.65 17.98
N ILE A 16 -0.70 25.45 17.70
CA ILE A 16 0.14 25.31 16.50
C ILE A 16 0.97 24.02 16.59
N ALA A 17 1.54 23.69 17.74
CA ALA A 17 2.30 22.46 17.94
C ALA A 17 1.41 21.21 17.80
N ALA A 18 0.20 21.23 18.32
CA ALA A 18 -0.76 20.14 18.18
C ALA A 18 -1.19 19.95 16.72
N ALA A 19 -1.48 21.02 16.00
CA ALA A 19 -1.83 20.98 14.57
C ALA A 19 -0.68 20.47 13.72
N SER A 20 0.57 20.86 14.00
CA SER A 20 1.75 20.40 13.26
C SER A 20 2.09 18.93 13.52
N ALA A 21 1.77 18.39 14.69
CA ALA A 21 1.94 16.97 15.01
C ALA A 21 0.84 16.09 14.41
N GLN A 22 -0.36 16.63 14.21
CA GLN A 22 -1.51 15.89 13.67
C GLN A 22 -1.40 15.69 12.15
N ALA A 23 -0.80 16.61 11.42
CA ALA A 23 -0.69 16.53 9.96
C ALA A 23 0.05 15.26 9.46
N PRO A 24 1.19 14.83 10.02
CA PRO A 24 1.83 13.57 9.65
C PRO A 24 0.98 12.34 9.93
N VAL A 25 0.28 12.29 11.07
CA VAL A 25 -0.60 11.16 11.43
C VAL A 25 -1.76 11.04 10.44
N GLU A 26 -2.40 12.14 10.07
CA GLU A 26 -3.50 12.13 9.09
C GLU A 26 -2.99 11.74 7.68
N ARG A 27 -1.80 12.21 7.28
CA ARG A 27 -1.18 11.76 6.01
C ARG A 27 -0.88 10.26 6.05
N GLY A 28 -0.32 9.76 7.14
CA GLY A 28 -0.05 8.34 7.33
C GLY A 28 -1.32 7.50 7.32
N LYS A 29 -2.37 7.97 8.00
CA LYS A 29 -3.71 7.35 7.98
C LYS A 29 -4.26 7.24 6.56
N TYR A 30 -4.16 8.33 5.80
CA TYR A 30 -4.57 8.33 4.40
C TYR A 30 -3.81 7.28 3.61
N LEU A 31 -2.47 7.26 3.69
CA LEU A 31 -1.64 6.30 2.95
C LEU A 31 -1.98 4.85 3.33
N VAL A 32 -2.00 4.53 4.62
CA VAL A 32 -2.22 3.17 5.14
C VAL A 32 -3.61 2.64 4.76
N ASN A 33 -4.64 3.50 4.82
CA ASN A 33 -6.02 3.09 4.63
C ASN A 33 -6.53 3.25 3.19
N THR A 34 -5.71 3.82 2.30
CA THR A 34 -6.11 3.98 0.88
C THR A 34 -5.10 3.32 -0.06
N ILE A 35 -3.92 3.92 -0.23
CA ILE A 35 -2.99 3.55 -1.30
C ILE A 35 -2.22 2.27 -0.96
N LEU A 36 -1.66 2.19 0.27
CA LEU A 36 -0.92 1.02 0.75
C LEU A 36 -1.83 -0.17 1.07
N THR A 37 -3.12 0.08 1.29
CA THR A 37 -4.14 -0.94 1.61
C THR A 37 -3.74 -1.92 2.72
N CYS A 38 -3.00 -1.46 3.75
CA CYS A 38 -2.47 -2.32 4.81
C CYS A 38 -3.58 -3.13 5.51
N GLN A 39 -4.76 -2.50 5.70
CA GLN A 39 -5.94 -3.14 6.29
C GLN A 39 -6.43 -4.34 5.49
N ASN A 40 -6.17 -4.38 4.17
CA ASN A 40 -6.61 -5.49 3.34
C ASN A 40 -6.02 -6.82 3.82
N CYS A 41 -4.75 -6.82 4.21
CA CYS A 41 -4.06 -7.99 4.72
C CYS A 41 -4.02 -8.05 6.26
N HIS A 42 -3.84 -6.90 6.95
CA HIS A 42 -3.57 -6.84 8.39
C HIS A 42 -4.81 -6.67 9.28
N THR A 43 -6.03 -6.59 8.73
CA THR A 43 -7.26 -6.57 9.51
C THR A 43 -7.96 -7.92 9.45
N PRO A 44 -8.29 -8.55 10.59
CA PRO A 44 -8.97 -9.83 10.62
C PRO A 44 -10.26 -9.80 9.80
N LYS A 45 -10.58 -10.92 9.20
CA LYS A 45 -11.83 -11.09 8.44
C LYS A 45 -12.79 -11.96 9.22
N GLY A 46 -14.02 -11.52 9.30
CA GLY A 46 -15.15 -12.29 9.83
C GLY A 46 -15.82 -13.13 8.74
N GLU A 47 -17.06 -13.52 9.01
CA GLU A 47 -17.86 -14.24 8.05
C GLU A 47 -17.96 -13.50 6.71
N ARG A 48 -17.92 -14.27 5.61
CA ARG A 48 -17.96 -13.74 4.23
C ARG A 48 -16.84 -12.77 3.87
N GLY A 49 -15.73 -12.77 4.63
CA GLY A 49 -14.58 -11.94 4.36
C GLY A 49 -14.70 -10.45 4.76
N ALA A 50 -15.73 -10.09 5.52
CA ALA A 50 -15.89 -8.71 6.02
C ALA A 50 -14.79 -8.37 7.02
N PRO A 51 -14.14 -7.18 6.94
CA PRO A 51 -13.13 -6.77 7.90
C PRO A 51 -13.74 -6.51 9.29
N ILE A 52 -13.04 -6.93 10.33
CA ILE A 52 -13.41 -6.69 11.74
C ILE A 52 -12.64 -5.46 12.22
N TYR A 53 -13.20 -4.28 12.00
CA TYR A 53 -12.54 -2.99 12.30
C TYR A 53 -12.32 -2.73 13.79
N GLU A 54 -13.04 -3.41 14.71
CA GLU A 54 -12.78 -3.36 16.16
C GLU A 54 -11.40 -3.92 16.50
N ARG A 55 -10.84 -4.72 15.60
CA ARG A 55 -9.52 -5.33 15.70
C ARG A 55 -8.62 -4.94 14.52
N ASP A 56 -8.79 -3.72 14.03
CA ASP A 56 -8.06 -3.21 12.89
C ASP A 56 -6.53 -3.35 13.06
N LEU A 57 -5.86 -3.78 12.00
CA LEU A 57 -4.40 -3.95 11.93
C LEU A 57 -3.82 -4.95 12.96
N SER A 58 -4.65 -5.77 13.64
CA SER A 58 -4.17 -6.68 14.70
C SER A 58 -3.70 -8.04 14.21
N SER A 59 -4.09 -8.46 13.03
CA SER A 59 -3.67 -9.66 12.29
C SER A 59 -4.49 -9.71 11.01
N GLY A 60 -4.38 -10.79 10.22
CA GLY A 60 -5.23 -10.82 9.03
C GLY A 60 -5.15 -12.11 8.24
N LEU A 61 -4.95 -11.98 6.94
CA LEU A 61 -4.99 -13.09 6.00
C LEU A 61 -3.84 -14.08 6.24
N GLU A 62 -4.15 -15.36 6.10
CA GLU A 62 -3.16 -16.43 5.97
C GLU A 62 -2.86 -16.65 4.48
N PHE A 63 -1.58 -16.82 4.18
CA PHE A 63 -1.06 -17.16 2.86
C PHE A 63 -0.27 -18.45 2.97
N ASP A 64 -0.67 -19.48 2.25
CA ASP A 64 0.04 -20.75 2.14
C ASP A 64 0.41 -20.98 0.68
N GLU A 65 1.57 -20.45 0.32
CA GLU A 65 2.13 -20.46 -1.02
C GLU A 65 3.34 -21.41 -1.08
N PRO A 66 3.75 -21.90 -2.25
CA PRO A 66 4.90 -22.80 -2.33
C PRO A 66 6.15 -22.32 -1.57
N PRO A 67 6.55 -21.02 -1.60
CA PRO A 67 7.74 -20.57 -0.89
C PRO A 67 7.56 -20.31 0.60
N PHE A 68 6.33 -20.11 1.09
CA PHE A 68 6.09 -19.76 2.50
C PHE A 68 4.66 -20.09 2.97
N LYS A 69 4.51 -20.24 4.29
CA LYS A 69 3.22 -20.12 4.97
C LYS A 69 3.32 -19.03 6.03
N VAL A 70 2.51 -17.99 5.90
CA VAL A 70 2.55 -16.81 6.78
C VAL A 70 1.14 -16.29 7.05
N THR A 71 0.95 -15.71 8.24
CA THR A 71 -0.22 -14.90 8.57
C THR A 71 0.20 -13.44 8.66
N ALA A 72 -0.61 -12.53 8.11
CA ALA A 72 -0.37 -11.10 8.22
C ALA A 72 -0.29 -10.70 9.70
N SER A 73 0.85 -10.10 10.09
CA SER A 73 1.23 -9.85 11.47
C SER A 73 0.36 -8.78 12.13
N ASN A 74 0.34 -8.79 13.47
CA ASN A 74 -0.15 -7.68 14.27
C ASN A 74 0.79 -6.48 14.10
N ILE A 75 0.27 -5.37 13.55
CA ILE A 75 0.99 -4.10 13.39
C ILE A 75 0.40 -2.98 14.26
N THR A 76 -0.36 -3.34 15.29
CA THR A 76 -0.84 -2.41 16.33
C THR A 76 0.26 -2.14 17.37
N GLN A 77 0.00 -1.17 18.28
CA GLN A 77 0.91 -0.82 19.36
C GLN A 77 0.90 -1.79 20.55
N ASP A 78 0.39 -3.01 20.38
CA ASP A 78 0.57 -4.04 21.41
C ASP A 78 2.06 -4.40 21.56
N LYS A 79 2.56 -4.41 22.81
CA LYS A 79 3.98 -4.58 23.09
C LYS A 79 4.44 -6.02 23.02
N GLU A 80 3.54 -6.98 23.19
CA GLU A 80 3.88 -8.40 23.23
C GLU A 80 3.70 -9.05 21.85
N THR A 81 2.63 -8.71 21.14
CA THR A 81 2.22 -9.38 19.91
C THR A 81 2.29 -8.49 18.67
N GLY A 82 2.42 -7.19 18.85
CA GLY A 82 2.47 -6.18 17.78
C GLY A 82 3.83 -5.50 17.66
N ILE A 83 3.80 -4.24 17.19
CA ILE A 83 4.99 -3.42 16.97
C ILE A 83 5.22 -2.36 18.06
N GLY A 84 4.54 -2.48 19.22
CA GLY A 84 4.60 -1.47 20.28
C GLY A 84 5.99 -1.23 20.89
N ASN A 85 6.88 -2.21 20.81
CA ASN A 85 8.26 -2.10 21.27
C ASN A 85 9.26 -1.75 20.15
N TRP A 86 8.81 -1.60 18.89
CA TRP A 86 9.70 -1.30 17.78
C TRP A 86 10.04 0.18 17.72
N SER A 87 11.30 0.49 17.43
CA SER A 87 11.71 1.87 17.10
C SER A 87 11.17 2.30 15.74
N ASN A 88 11.24 3.60 15.43
CA ASN A 88 10.91 4.09 14.09
C ASN A 88 11.80 3.43 13.02
N ALA A 89 13.09 3.27 13.32
CA ALA A 89 14.04 2.62 12.41
C ALA A 89 13.70 1.15 12.16
N ASP A 90 13.22 0.42 13.17
CA ASP A 90 12.77 -0.96 13.01
C ASP A 90 11.55 -1.05 12.08
N ILE A 91 10.57 -0.16 12.26
CA ILE A 91 9.38 -0.11 11.41
C ILE A 91 9.78 0.25 9.96
N GLU A 92 10.63 1.27 9.78
CA GLU A 92 11.13 1.65 8.45
C GLU A 92 11.90 0.49 7.79
N LYS A 93 12.77 -0.19 8.54
CA LYS A 93 13.52 -1.35 8.04
C LYS A 93 12.59 -2.49 7.60
N ALA A 94 11.53 -2.75 8.37
CA ALA A 94 10.53 -3.75 8.00
C ALA A 94 9.78 -3.34 6.73
N LEU A 95 9.39 -2.08 6.60
CA LEU A 95 8.68 -1.57 5.42
C LEU A 95 9.54 -1.51 4.16
N ARG A 96 10.84 -1.10 4.27
CA ARG A 96 11.70 -0.97 3.08
C ARG A 96 12.50 -2.22 2.75
N LYS A 97 12.89 -3.00 3.75
CA LYS A 97 13.84 -4.12 3.59
C LYS A 97 13.21 -5.48 3.88
N GLY A 98 11.95 -5.49 4.36
CA GLY A 98 11.31 -6.73 4.76
C GLY A 98 12.04 -7.43 5.91
N GLU A 99 12.58 -6.69 6.88
CA GLU A 99 13.36 -7.27 7.97
C GLU A 99 12.87 -6.81 9.35
N ARG A 100 12.52 -7.77 10.20
CA ARG A 100 12.09 -7.52 11.58
C ARG A 100 13.30 -7.21 12.49
N PRO A 101 13.09 -6.59 13.68
CA PRO A 101 14.19 -6.29 14.61
C PRO A 101 15.03 -7.51 15.03
N ASN A 102 14.42 -8.69 15.06
CA ASN A 102 15.09 -9.95 15.37
C ASN A 102 15.82 -10.58 14.16
N GLY A 103 15.91 -9.87 13.03
CA GLY A 103 16.58 -10.33 11.81
C GLY A 103 15.75 -11.26 10.92
N VAL A 104 14.56 -11.67 11.37
CA VAL A 104 13.66 -12.50 10.54
C VAL A 104 13.17 -11.70 9.35
N LYS A 105 13.28 -12.27 8.15
CA LYS A 105 12.78 -11.68 6.91
C LYS A 105 11.26 -11.82 6.82
N LEU A 106 10.60 -10.84 6.23
CA LEU A 106 9.20 -10.93 5.88
C LEU A 106 9.04 -11.74 4.58
N ALA A 107 7.89 -12.39 4.42
CA ALA A 107 7.54 -13.04 3.17
C ALA A 107 7.28 -11.99 2.08
N ALA A 108 7.62 -12.31 0.84
CA ALA A 108 7.48 -11.40 -0.31
C ALA A 108 6.02 -11.01 -0.64
N ILE A 109 5.04 -11.66 -0.02
CA ILE A 109 3.63 -11.22 -0.08
C ILE A 109 3.40 -9.88 0.64
N MET A 110 4.24 -9.53 1.62
CA MET A 110 4.34 -8.16 2.12
C MET A 110 5.13 -7.34 1.08
N PRO A 111 4.54 -6.30 0.48
CA PRO A 111 5.13 -5.65 -0.71
C PRO A 111 6.25 -4.66 -0.37
N PHE A 112 7.18 -5.04 0.51
CA PHE A 112 8.27 -4.17 0.97
C PHE A 112 9.21 -3.74 -0.17
N ASP A 113 9.32 -4.51 -1.25
CA ASP A 113 10.11 -4.15 -2.42
C ASP A 113 9.55 -2.92 -3.16
N PHE A 114 8.25 -2.67 -3.03
CA PHE A 114 7.56 -1.51 -3.60
C PHE A 114 7.64 -0.27 -2.70
N TYR A 115 8.11 -0.40 -1.46
CA TYR A 115 8.18 0.70 -0.51
C TYR A 115 9.57 1.35 -0.41
N GLU A 116 10.57 0.85 -1.16
CA GLU A 116 11.88 1.51 -1.26
C GLU A 116 11.78 2.94 -1.78
N ILE A 117 10.88 3.19 -2.73
CA ILE A 117 10.65 4.48 -3.36
C ILE A 117 10.03 5.53 -2.41
N MET A 118 9.44 5.12 -1.29
CA MET A 118 8.70 6.05 -0.43
C MET A 118 9.55 7.24 -0.03
N THR A 119 8.98 8.46 -0.14
CA THR A 119 9.64 9.67 0.33
C THR A 119 9.88 9.58 1.84
N PRO A 120 10.92 10.28 2.37
CA PRO A 120 11.14 10.32 3.83
C PRO A 120 9.95 10.86 4.61
N SER A 121 9.21 11.83 4.06
CA SER A 121 8.02 12.41 4.70
C SER A 121 6.87 11.41 4.76
N ASP A 122 6.54 10.71 3.66
CA ASP A 122 5.47 9.72 3.63
C ASP A 122 5.82 8.50 4.51
N MET A 123 7.07 8.05 4.52
CA MET A 123 7.53 6.99 5.42
C MET A 123 7.36 7.40 6.89
N SER A 124 7.79 8.63 7.25
CA SER A 124 7.62 9.15 8.60
C SER A 124 6.14 9.29 8.98
N ALA A 125 5.30 9.68 8.04
CA ALA A 125 3.85 9.79 8.24
C ALA A 125 3.20 8.41 8.49
N VAL A 126 3.56 7.40 7.70
CA VAL A 126 3.09 6.01 7.89
C VAL A 126 3.50 5.50 9.28
N ILE A 127 4.76 5.70 9.67
CA ILE A 127 5.26 5.30 10.99
C ILE A 127 4.50 6.03 12.10
N ALA A 128 4.28 7.35 11.96
CA ALA A 128 3.54 8.14 12.94
C ALA A 128 2.10 7.63 13.11
N TYR A 129 1.43 7.30 12.02
CA TYR A 129 0.09 6.71 12.09
C TYR A 129 0.11 5.32 12.75
N LEU A 130 0.99 4.41 12.33
CA LEU A 130 1.10 3.09 12.93
C LEU A 130 1.37 3.17 14.43
N LYS A 131 2.17 4.15 14.88
CA LYS A 131 2.43 4.40 16.30
C LYS A 131 1.24 5.02 17.05
N SER A 132 0.23 5.52 16.37
CA SER A 132 -1.01 6.04 16.96
C SER A 132 -2.13 4.99 17.03
N VAL A 133 -1.96 3.83 16.41
CA VAL A 133 -2.95 2.76 16.39
C VAL A 133 -3.12 2.16 17.78
N LYS A 134 -4.37 1.97 18.22
CA LYS A 134 -4.65 1.37 19.53
C LYS A 134 -4.08 -0.05 19.62
N PRO A 135 -3.47 -0.41 20.77
CA PRO A 135 -2.97 -1.76 20.95
C PRO A 135 -4.11 -2.78 20.98
N VAL A 136 -3.94 -3.86 20.24
CA VAL A 136 -4.83 -5.03 20.27
C VAL A 136 -3.96 -6.25 20.46
N LYS A 137 -4.12 -6.98 21.56
CA LYS A 137 -3.36 -8.22 21.79
C LYS A 137 -3.88 -9.33 20.90
N GLN A 138 -3.05 -9.75 19.94
CA GLN A 138 -3.36 -10.81 18.99
C GLN A 138 -2.09 -11.52 18.56
N THR A 139 -1.95 -12.76 18.97
CA THR A 139 -0.89 -13.64 18.52
C THR A 139 -1.21 -14.22 17.14
N VAL A 140 -0.21 -14.28 16.29
CA VAL A 140 -0.28 -14.96 14.99
C VAL A 140 0.74 -16.12 14.99
N PRO A 141 0.52 -17.19 14.19
CA PRO A 141 1.48 -18.27 14.06
C PRO A 141 2.85 -17.78 13.55
N ASP A 142 3.91 -18.47 13.95
CA ASP A 142 5.22 -18.20 13.40
C ASP A 142 5.27 -18.50 11.90
N PRO A 143 5.99 -17.68 11.12
CA PRO A 143 6.13 -17.90 9.69
C PRO A 143 6.92 -19.16 9.38
N VAL A 144 6.50 -19.90 8.36
CA VAL A 144 7.24 -21.03 7.80
C VAL A 144 7.78 -20.62 6.43
N TYR A 145 9.09 -20.61 6.26
CA TYR A 145 9.76 -20.35 4.99
C TYR A 145 10.28 -21.66 4.38
N ARG A 146 9.96 -21.91 3.12
CA ARG A 146 10.34 -23.13 2.39
C ARG A 146 11.37 -22.83 1.32
N ILE A 147 11.26 -21.69 0.65
CA ILE A 147 12.13 -21.25 -0.45
C ILE A 147 12.51 -19.79 -0.19
N ALA A 148 13.81 -19.48 -0.24
CA ALA A 148 14.29 -18.11 -0.19
C ALA A 148 13.96 -17.42 -1.52
N LEU A 149 13.21 -16.32 -1.47
CA LEU A 149 12.90 -15.50 -2.63
C LEU A 149 13.87 -14.31 -2.70
N PRO A 150 14.42 -14.01 -3.89
CA PRO A 150 15.17 -12.78 -4.08
C PRO A 150 14.23 -11.57 -3.97
N ARG A 151 14.81 -10.41 -3.68
CA ARG A 151 14.10 -9.14 -3.79
C ARG A 151 13.78 -8.84 -5.25
N HIS A 152 12.61 -8.23 -5.47
CA HIS A 152 12.13 -7.95 -6.81
C HIS A 152 11.57 -6.53 -6.88
N ILE A 153 12.47 -5.56 -6.81
CA ILE A 153 12.14 -4.13 -6.82
C ILE A 153 11.71 -3.73 -8.24
N PRO A 154 10.58 -3.03 -8.40
CA PRO A 154 10.19 -2.51 -9.71
C PRO A 154 11.23 -1.55 -10.28
N PRO A 155 11.53 -1.59 -11.58
CA PRO A 155 12.48 -0.67 -12.22
C PRO A 155 12.11 0.80 -11.96
N GLY A 156 13.09 1.59 -11.51
CA GLY A 156 12.92 2.99 -11.14
C GLY A 156 12.47 3.22 -9.69
N ALA A 157 12.24 2.14 -8.91
CA ALA A 157 11.82 2.23 -7.51
C ALA A 157 12.94 1.87 -6.50
N GLU A 158 14.19 1.76 -6.94
CA GLU A 158 15.33 1.31 -6.14
C GLU A 158 15.80 2.33 -5.10
N LYS A 159 15.31 3.58 -5.22
CA LYS A 159 15.67 4.69 -4.32
C LYS A 159 14.45 5.48 -3.93
N ALA A 160 14.49 6.03 -2.71
CA ALA A 160 13.46 6.93 -2.24
C ALA A 160 13.35 8.17 -3.15
N PHE A 161 12.12 8.55 -3.48
CA PHE A 161 11.81 9.81 -4.14
C PHE A 161 12.01 10.97 -3.17
N THR A 162 12.27 12.14 -3.74
CA THR A 162 12.33 13.41 -3.02
C THR A 162 10.99 14.14 -3.12
N GLU A 163 10.79 15.14 -2.27
CA GLU A 163 9.61 16.01 -2.37
C GLU A 163 9.54 16.76 -3.71
N ALA A 164 10.71 17.05 -4.31
CA ALA A 164 10.78 17.67 -5.63
C ALA A 164 10.26 16.74 -6.75
N ASP A 165 10.47 15.42 -6.63
CA ASP A 165 9.94 14.46 -7.59
C ASP A 165 8.40 14.41 -7.56
N MET A 166 7.81 14.67 -6.40
CA MET A 166 6.36 14.69 -6.21
C MET A 166 5.67 15.90 -6.85
N ALA A 167 6.41 16.93 -7.25
CA ALA A 167 5.87 18.09 -7.99
C ALA A 167 5.55 17.75 -9.45
N ASP A 168 6.20 16.76 -10.03
CA ASP A 168 5.89 16.26 -11.37
C ASP A 168 4.72 15.26 -11.29
N LYS A 169 3.66 15.55 -12.03
CA LYS A 169 2.43 14.74 -12.00
C LYS A 169 2.64 13.29 -12.43
N VAL A 170 3.48 13.04 -13.42
CA VAL A 170 3.75 11.68 -13.92
C VAL A 170 4.64 10.92 -12.94
N LYS A 171 5.67 11.57 -12.39
CA LYS A 171 6.50 10.97 -11.34
C LYS A 171 5.68 10.66 -10.08
N LYS A 172 4.82 11.59 -9.65
CA LYS A 172 3.88 11.35 -8.55
C LYS A 172 2.98 10.15 -8.86
N GLY A 173 2.50 10.02 -10.08
CA GLY A 173 1.69 8.87 -10.51
C GLY A 173 2.47 7.55 -10.45
N PHE A 174 3.72 7.55 -10.94
CA PHE A 174 4.62 6.40 -10.82
C PHE A 174 4.85 6.00 -9.35
N TYR A 175 5.11 6.98 -8.49
CA TYR A 175 5.25 6.78 -7.06
C TYR A 175 4.01 6.11 -6.45
N LEU A 176 2.82 6.65 -6.70
CA LEU A 176 1.56 6.14 -6.16
C LEU A 176 1.22 4.73 -6.68
N VAL A 177 1.43 4.48 -7.97
CA VAL A 177 1.27 3.15 -8.59
C VAL A 177 2.24 2.15 -7.99
N THR A 178 3.45 2.60 -7.67
CA THR A 178 4.47 1.74 -7.05
C THR A 178 4.13 1.42 -5.61
N ILE A 179 3.92 2.41 -4.74
CA ILE A 179 3.59 2.14 -3.34
C ILE A 179 2.22 1.49 -3.15
N GLY A 180 1.29 1.69 -4.09
CA GLY A 180 0.03 0.95 -4.19
C GLY A 180 0.20 -0.45 -4.77
N HIS A 181 1.43 -0.87 -5.05
CA HIS A 181 1.87 -2.14 -5.64
C HIS A 181 1.00 -2.65 -6.81
N CYS A 182 0.44 -1.73 -7.61
CA CYS A 182 -0.45 -2.05 -8.71
C CYS A 182 0.20 -3.04 -9.70
N MET A 183 1.48 -2.80 -10.02
CA MET A 183 2.24 -3.63 -10.96
C MET A 183 2.64 -5.00 -10.40
N GLU A 184 2.49 -5.21 -9.10
CA GLU A 184 2.62 -6.54 -8.52
C GLU A 184 1.56 -7.50 -9.07
N CYS A 185 0.31 -7.06 -9.13
CA CYS A 185 -0.79 -7.85 -9.67
C CYS A 185 -0.91 -7.73 -11.18
N HIS A 186 -0.62 -6.55 -11.74
CA HIS A 186 -0.81 -6.27 -13.17
C HIS A 186 0.41 -6.61 -14.05
N THR A 187 1.42 -7.30 -13.51
CA THR A 187 2.54 -7.84 -14.29
C THR A 187 2.58 -9.37 -14.12
N PRO A 188 2.70 -10.14 -15.20
CA PRO A 188 2.72 -11.60 -15.11
C PRO A 188 3.90 -12.11 -14.30
N MET A 189 3.75 -13.32 -13.76
CA MET A 189 4.80 -14.05 -13.08
C MET A 189 5.47 -15.02 -14.06
N GLY A 190 6.77 -14.89 -14.24
CA GLY A 190 7.60 -15.82 -14.98
C GLY A 190 8.41 -16.73 -14.05
N PRO A 191 9.26 -17.60 -14.62
CA PRO A 191 10.07 -18.54 -13.85
C PRO A 191 11.08 -17.88 -12.90
N LYS A 192 11.46 -16.62 -13.17
CA LYS A 192 12.43 -15.85 -12.38
C LYS A 192 11.79 -14.77 -11.50
N GLY A 193 10.46 -14.76 -11.37
CA GLY A 193 9.70 -13.72 -10.67
C GLY A 193 8.87 -12.87 -11.63
N ARG A 194 8.47 -11.67 -11.20
CA ARG A 194 7.66 -10.76 -12.01
C ARG A 194 8.41 -10.28 -13.25
N GLU A 195 7.75 -10.33 -14.39
CA GLU A 195 8.30 -9.94 -15.68
C GLU A 195 8.30 -8.42 -15.90
N PHE A 196 8.91 -7.67 -14.96
CA PHE A 196 8.91 -6.20 -15.02
C PHE A 196 9.58 -5.65 -16.29
N ASP A 197 10.63 -6.29 -16.78
CA ASP A 197 11.38 -5.82 -17.95
C ASP A 197 10.62 -6.01 -19.27
N THR A 198 9.83 -7.08 -19.38
CA THR A 198 9.22 -7.49 -20.64
C THR A 198 7.72 -7.25 -20.70
N SER A 199 7.03 -7.39 -19.58
CA SER A 199 5.57 -7.51 -19.53
C SER A 199 4.92 -6.57 -18.50
N TYR A 200 5.60 -5.48 -18.12
CA TYR A 200 5.15 -4.50 -17.13
C TYR A 200 3.76 -3.97 -17.45
N GLY A 201 2.81 -4.20 -16.55
CA GLY A 201 1.43 -3.75 -16.68
C GLY A 201 0.55 -4.55 -17.65
N LYS A 202 1.10 -5.62 -18.27
CA LYS A 202 0.37 -6.46 -19.23
C LYS A 202 -0.84 -7.21 -18.63
N GLY A 203 -0.87 -7.42 -17.32
CA GLY A 203 -1.85 -8.27 -16.66
C GLY A 203 -1.56 -9.76 -16.80
N GLY A 204 -2.59 -10.58 -16.68
CA GLY A 204 -2.46 -12.03 -16.87
C GLY A 204 -2.15 -12.83 -15.61
N PHE A 205 -1.98 -12.19 -14.45
CA PHE A 205 -1.81 -12.90 -13.17
C PHE A 205 -3.16 -13.43 -12.68
N GLU A 206 -3.21 -14.69 -12.28
CA GLU A 206 -4.43 -15.39 -11.88
C GLU A 206 -4.60 -15.41 -10.36
N PHE A 207 -5.80 -15.11 -9.91
CA PHE A 207 -6.19 -15.11 -8.49
C PHE A 207 -7.36 -16.07 -8.28
N PRO A 208 -7.13 -17.27 -7.76
CA PRO A 208 -8.21 -18.14 -7.31
C PRO A 208 -8.82 -17.59 -6.01
N GLY A 209 -10.13 -17.77 -5.83
CA GLY A 209 -10.81 -17.35 -4.61
C GLY A 209 -12.27 -17.80 -4.57
N PRO A 210 -13.01 -17.43 -3.50
CA PRO A 210 -14.44 -17.77 -3.38
C PRO A 210 -15.31 -17.21 -4.53
N TRP A 211 -14.78 -16.19 -5.24
CA TRP A 211 -15.39 -15.59 -6.43
C TRP A 211 -15.10 -16.36 -7.73
N GLY A 212 -14.45 -17.52 -7.65
CA GLY A 212 -13.90 -18.26 -8.78
C GLY A 212 -12.51 -17.75 -9.15
N LYS A 213 -12.14 -17.81 -10.43
CA LYS A 213 -10.88 -17.27 -10.95
C LYS A 213 -11.08 -15.81 -11.37
N SER A 214 -10.18 -14.95 -10.95
CA SER A 214 -9.98 -13.59 -11.44
C SER A 214 -8.63 -13.50 -12.14
N VAL A 215 -8.54 -12.72 -13.21
CA VAL A 215 -7.28 -12.49 -13.94
C VAL A 215 -7.03 -10.99 -13.99
N SER A 216 -5.83 -10.55 -13.59
CA SER A 216 -5.47 -9.14 -13.66
C SER A 216 -5.49 -8.65 -15.10
N ARG A 217 -6.08 -7.48 -15.31
CA ARG A 217 -6.22 -6.91 -16.65
C ARG A 217 -4.97 -6.14 -17.06
N ASN A 218 -4.78 -6.01 -18.38
CA ASN A 218 -3.77 -5.15 -18.95
C ASN A 218 -4.10 -3.67 -18.67
N ILE A 219 -3.19 -2.99 -17.97
CA ILE A 219 -3.32 -1.56 -17.60
C ILE A 219 -2.29 -0.68 -18.33
N THR A 220 -1.71 -1.19 -19.42
CA THR A 220 -0.82 -0.41 -20.29
C THR A 220 -1.61 0.51 -21.21
N SER A 221 -0.90 1.39 -21.93
CA SER A 221 -1.50 2.29 -22.93
C SER A 221 -1.94 1.59 -24.23
N HIS A 222 -1.96 0.26 -24.30
CA HIS A 222 -2.45 -0.47 -25.46
C HIS A 222 -3.94 -0.17 -25.69
N LYS A 223 -4.30 0.23 -26.92
CA LYS A 223 -5.64 0.75 -27.23
C LYS A 223 -6.75 -0.29 -27.13
N GLU A 224 -6.47 -1.54 -27.52
CA GLU A 224 -7.47 -2.61 -27.57
C GLU A 224 -7.42 -3.50 -26.34
N LYS A 225 -6.23 -3.95 -25.93
CA LYS A 225 -6.05 -4.91 -24.83
C LYS A 225 -5.83 -4.25 -23.48
N GLY A 226 -5.37 -2.98 -23.46
CA GLY A 226 -5.12 -2.19 -22.29
C GLY A 226 -6.14 -1.07 -22.08
N ILE A 227 -5.70 -0.02 -21.40
CA ILE A 227 -6.54 1.15 -21.07
C ILE A 227 -6.30 2.34 -22.02
N GLY A 228 -5.54 2.16 -23.11
CA GLY A 228 -5.14 3.26 -24.00
C GLY A 228 -6.30 4.00 -24.69
N ALA A 229 -7.43 3.30 -24.95
CA ALA A 229 -8.63 3.90 -25.51
C ALA A 229 -9.70 4.30 -24.48
N TRP A 230 -9.40 4.16 -23.17
CA TRP A 230 -10.33 4.54 -22.09
C TRP A 230 -10.21 6.04 -21.82
N SER A 231 -11.30 6.69 -21.44
CA SER A 231 -11.24 8.04 -20.87
C SER A 231 -10.62 8.00 -19.45
N ASP A 232 -10.15 9.15 -18.98
CA ASP A 232 -9.61 9.25 -17.61
C ASP A 232 -10.68 8.94 -16.55
N ALA A 233 -11.94 9.34 -16.82
CA ALA A 233 -13.07 9.02 -15.94
C ALA A 233 -13.36 7.51 -15.87
N GLU A 234 -13.26 6.78 -16.99
CA GLU A 234 -13.41 5.33 -17.01
C GLU A 234 -12.30 4.62 -16.23
N ILE A 235 -11.05 5.09 -16.35
CA ILE A 235 -9.91 4.53 -15.60
C ILE A 235 -10.11 4.77 -14.09
N LYS A 236 -10.44 5.99 -13.69
CA LYS A 236 -10.70 6.33 -12.29
C LYS A 236 -11.84 5.48 -11.72
N ARG A 237 -12.96 5.37 -12.43
CA ARG A 237 -14.10 4.54 -12.03
C ARG A 237 -13.72 3.08 -11.85
N ALA A 238 -12.85 2.54 -12.71
CA ALA A 238 -12.37 1.17 -12.56
C ALA A 238 -11.53 1.00 -11.28
N ILE A 239 -10.71 2.01 -10.93
CA ILE A 239 -9.88 2.00 -9.72
C ILE A 239 -10.74 2.16 -8.46
N THR A 240 -11.71 3.08 -8.44
CA THR A 240 -12.45 3.46 -7.23
C THR A 240 -13.72 2.65 -7.03
N ASP A 241 -14.44 2.32 -8.10
CA ASP A 241 -15.77 1.72 -8.02
C ASP A 241 -15.79 0.26 -8.45
N GLY A 242 -14.65 -0.25 -8.97
CA GLY A 242 -14.59 -1.60 -9.51
C GLY A 242 -15.49 -1.82 -10.71
N VAL A 243 -15.67 -0.79 -11.56
CA VAL A 243 -16.51 -0.85 -12.75
C VAL A 243 -15.68 -0.59 -13.99
N SER A 244 -15.58 -1.61 -14.85
CA SER A 244 -14.88 -1.55 -16.12
C SER A 244 -15.56 -0.58 -17.12
N ARG A 245 -14.87 -0.28 -18.22
CA ARG A 245 -15.39 0.59 -19.30
C ARG A 245 -16.74 0.12 -19.84
N ASP A 246 -16.89 -1.18 -20.01
CA ASP A 246 -18.12 -1.82 -20.52
C ASP A 246 -19.26 -1.94 -19.48
N GLY A 247 -19.05 -1.39 -18.26
CA GLY A 247 -20.00 -1.46 -17.15
C GLY A 247 -19.92 -2.76 -16.33
N SER A 248 -19.08 -3.72 -16.71
CA SER A 248 -18.92 -4.96 -15.95
C SER A 248 -18.23 -4.72 -14.59
N ARG A 249 -18.61 -5.50 -13.58
CA ARG A 249 -17.97 -5.47 -12.26
C ARG A 249 -16.63 -6.18 -12.29
N LEU A 250 -15.61 -5.52 -11.73
CA LEU A 250 -14.30 -6.11 -11.50
C LEU A 250 -14.37 -7.04 -10.28
N LYS A 251 -13.63 -8.14 -10.36
CA LYS A 251 -13.57 -9.14 -9.28
C LYS A 251 -12.44 -8.82 -8.29
N PRO A 252 -12.54 -9.30 -7.03
CA PRO A 252 -11.42 -9.30 -6.11
C PRO A 252 -10.20 -10.03 -6.72
N PRO A 253 -8.96 -9.78 -6.24
CA PRO A 253 -8.61 -9.04 -5.03
C PRO A 253 -8.34 -7.54 -5.22
N MET A 254 -8.71 -6.94 -6.38
CA MET A 254 -8.51 -5.51 -6.58
C MET A 254 -9.06 -4.68 -5.41
N GLY A 255 -8.23 -3.76 -4.87
CA GLY A 255 -8.49 -3.02 -3.64
C GLY A 255 -9.40 -1.79 -3.79
N TYR A 256 -10.38 -1.80 -4.69
CA TYR A 256 -11.24 -0.62 -4.95
C TYR A 256 -11.99 -0.12 -3.70
N GLU A 257 -12.29 -0.99 -2.72
CA GLU A 257 -12.92 -0.55 -1.46
C GLU A 257 -12.04 0.43 -0.65
N PHE A 258 -10.72 0.34 -0.83
CA PHE A 258 -9.76 1.27 -0.25
C PHE A 258 -9.54 2.46 -1.18
N TYR A 259 -9.33 2.19 -2.46
CA TYR A 259 -9.00 3.18 -3.49
C TYR A 259 -10.09 4.23 -3.73
N LYS A 260 -11.36 3.93 -3.42
CA LYS A 260 -12.47 4.90 -3.49
C LYS A 260 -12.26 6.14 -2.60
N ASN A 261 -11.37 6.04 -1.60
CA ASN A 261 -11.04 7.13 -0.68
C ASN A 261 -9.81 7.94 -1.14
N MET A 262 -9.23 7.65 -2.29
CA MET A 262 -8.15 8.46 -2.85
C MET A 262 -8.61 9.86 -3.21
N THR A 263 -7.71 10.84 -3.06
CA THR A 263 -7.96 12.21 -3.53
C THR A 263 -8.03 12.25 -5.05
N GLY A 264 -8.76 13.25 -5.58
CA GLY A 264 -8.83 13.47 -7.03
C GLY A 264 -7.47 13.71 -7.66
N ASP A 265 -6.59 14.46 -6.96
CA ASP A 265 -5.23 14.77 -7.43
C ASP A 265 -4.34 13.51 -7.52
N ASP A 266 -4.47 12.59 -6.56
CA ASP A 266 -3.71 11.34 -6.58
C ASP A 266 -4.22 10.41 -7.70
N LEU A 267 -5.53 10.32 -7.89
CA LEU A 267 -6.12 9.59 -9.02
C LEU A 267 -5.70 10.19 -10.37
N ASP A 268 -5.65 11.53 -10.48
CA ASP A 268 -5.18 12.21 -11.68
C ASP A 268 -3.71 11.93 -11.98
N ALA A 269 -2.88 11.85 -10.95
CA ALA A 269 -1.46 11.50 -11.09
C ALA A 269 -1.30 10.04 -11.53
N ILE A 270 -2.04 9.11 -10.91
CA ILE A 270 -2.05 7.70 -11.30
C ILE A 270 -2.43 7.54 -12.77
N VAL A 271 -3.52 8.18 -13.21
CA VAL A 271 -3.97 8.12 -14.61
C VAL A 271 -2.91 8.72 -15.55
N ALA A 272 -2.32 9.87 -15.20
CA ALA A 272 -1.27 10.49 -15.99
C ALA A 272 -0.08 9.54 -16.20
N TYR A 273 0.36 8.86 -15.14
CA TYR A 273 1.42 7.86 -15.26
C TYR A 273 1.00 6.64 -16.09
N LEU A 274 -0.16 6.04 -15.85
CA LEU A 274 -0.64 4.87 -16.59
C LEU A 274 -0.72 5.13 -18.09
N ARG A 275 -0.99 6.37 -18.52
CA ARG A 275 -0.94 6.80 -19.93
C ARG A 275 0.46 6.69 -20.54
N THR A 276 1.52 6.75 -19.73
CA THR A 276 2.90 6.65 -20.20
C THR A 276 3.43 5.21 -20.23
N VAL A 277 2.73 4.26 -19.60
CA VAL A 277 3.16 2.85 -19.59
C VAL A 277 3.13 2.30 -21.01
N PRO A 278 4.26 1.82 -21.57
CA PRO A 278 4.33 1.35 -22.95
C PRO A 278 3.30 0.27 -23.24
N PRO A 279 2.68 0.26 -24.43
CA PRO A 279 1.68 -0.73 -24.79
C PRO A 279 2.27 -2.15 -24.79
N LYS A 280 1.54 -3.09 -24.23
CA LYS A 280 1.85 -4.53 -24.22
C LYS A 280 0.66 -5.32 -24.73
N GLU A 281 0.94 -6.40 -25.48
CA GLU A 281 -0.07 -7.32 -26.00
C GLU A 281 -0.28 -8.54 -25.12
#